data_cfb4effcdeecb5683de241a2f06bbdc1
#
_entry.id   cfb4effcdeecb5683de241a2f06bbdc1
#
_cell.length_a   1.000
_cell.length_b   1.000
_cell.length_c   1.000
_cell.angle_alpha   90.00
_cell.angle_beta   90.00
_cell.angle_gamma   90.00
#
_symmetry.space_group_name_H-M   'P 1'
#
loop_
_entity.id
_entity.type
_entity.pdbx_description
1 polymer ?
#
loop_
_entity_poly.entity_id
_entity_poly.type
_entity_poly.pdbx_seq_one_letter_code
_entity_poly.pdbx_strand_id
1 'polypeptide(L)'
;MKKMIALVLSLVAVLALFAGCSKKDASSDLAYVQKKGTLIVGITDYAPMDYQDDNGNWTGFDAEFAQAVAAKLGVNCEFIEIDWDNKFFELESKAIDCIWNGMTITDEVKLNTSVSNPYVKNAQVVVMDKAKAGGYTSADAIKGLTFAVEAGSAGAAELDALGITDYTAVQAQSNALMEVAAGTCDACVIDITMANAMTGEGTGYPDLTTALELSSEEYGIGFRKGSDLTAKVNEIMKGLMSDGTLDALAAKYELSLVK
;
A
#
# COMPACT_ATOMS: atom_id res chain seq x y z
N MET A 1 -57.94 -41.71 -2.47
CA MET A 1 -57.25 -41.04 -1.34
C MET A 1 -55.79 -41.51 -1.18
N LYS A 2 -55.44 -42.80 -1.08
CA LYS A 2 -54.04 -43.25 -0.88
C LYS A 2 -53.07 -42.84 -2.03
N LYS A 3 -53.50 -42.77 -3.30
CA LYS A 3 -52.68 -42.36 -4.45
C LYS A 3 -52.41 -40.88 -4.52
N MET A 4 -53.33 -40.03 -4.00
CA MET A 4 -53.13 -38.57 -3.94
C MET A 4 -52.17 -38.18 -2.81
N ILE A 5 -52.17 -38.91 -1.70
CA ILE A 5 -51.25 -38.68 -0.57
C ILE A 5 -49.81 -39.01 -0.97
N ALA A 6 -49.60 -40.05 -1.78
CA ALA A 6 -48.26 -40.39 -2.29
C ALA A 6 -47.70 -39.30 -3.27
N LEU A 7 -48.55 -38.66 -4.07
CA LEU A 7 -48.13 -37.64 -5.01
C LEU A 7 -47.78 -36.32 -4.29
N VAL A 8 -48.45 -35.95 -3.21
CA VAL A 8 -48.17 -34.77 -2.40
C VAL A 8 -46.87 -34.94 -1.60
N LEU A 9 -46.63 -36.13 -1.07
CA LEU A 9 -45.38 -36.43 -0.35
C LEU A 9 -44.14 -36.45 -1.28
N SER A 10 -44.28 -36.87 -2.54
CA SER A 10 -43.19 -36.83 -3.50
C SER A 10 -42.89 -35.39 -3.98
N LEU A 11 -43.92 -34.52 -4.05
CA LEU A 11 -43.73 -33.11 -4.44
C LEU A 11 -43.07 -32.29 -3.34
N VAL A 12 -43.35 -32.60 -2.05
CA VAL A 12 -42.70 -31.93 -0.91
C VAL A 12 -41.24 -32.36 -0.77
N ALA A 13 -40.89 -33.63 -1.07
CA ALA A 13 -39.51 -34.13 -1.05
C ALA A 13 -38.65 -33.50 -2.16
N VAL A 14 -39.21 -33.18 -3.34
CA VAL A 14 -38.47 -32.52 -4.44
C VAL A 14 -38.26 -31.06 -4.16
N LEU A 15 -39.20 -30.37 -3.47
CA LEU A 15 -39.04 -28.97 -3.06
C LEU A 15 -38.00 -28.79 -1.94
N ALA A 16 -37.75 -29.80 -1.11
CA ALA A 16 -36.73 -29.75 -0.07
C ALA A 16 -35.27 -29.86 -0.63
N LEU A 17 -35.11 -30.36 -1.86
CA LEU A 17 -33.81 -30.49 -2.50
C LEU A 17 -33.34 -29.19 -3.20
N PHE A 18 -34.22 -28.20 -3.37
CA PHE A 18 -33.88 -26.88 -3.94
C PHE A 18 -33.67 -25.78 -2.89
N ALA A 19 -33.86 -26.07 -1.60
CA ALA A 19 -33.58 -25.14 -0.51
C ALA A 19 -32.11 -25.18 -0.04
N GLY A 20 -31.25 -25.86 -0.75
CA GLY A 20 -29.80 -25.68 -0.67
C GLY A 20 -29.42 -24.39 -1.38
N CYS A 21 -29.83 -23.22 -0.86
CA CYS A 21 -29.18 -21.95 -1.19
C CYS A 21 -27.70 -22.13 -0.90
N SER A 22 -26.91 -22.34 -1.95
CA SER A 22 -25.49 -22.10 -1.90
C SER A 22 -25.35 -20.64 -1.39
N LYS A 23 -24.99 -20.50 -0.09
CA LYS A 23 -24.10 -19.41 0.23
C LYS A 23 -23.01 -19.55 -0.83
N LYS A 24 -22.82 -18.56 -1.69
CA LYS A 24 -21.55 -18.39 -2.35
C LYS A 24 -20.55 -18.41 -1.20
N ASP A 25 -19.85 -19.52 -1.02
CA ASP A 25 -18.64 -19.52 -0.23
C ASP A 25 -17.79 -18.45 -0.89
N ALA A 26 -17.69 -17.31 -0.25
CA ALA A 26 -16.68 -16.34 -0.60
C ALA A 26 -15.38 -17.16 -0.54
N SER A 27 -14.78 -17.44 -1.70
CA SER A 27 -13.61 -18.29 -1.76
C SER A 27 -12.56 -17.64 -0.87
N SER A 28 -12.14 -18.32 0.20
CA SER A 28 -11.14 -17.83 1.15
C SER A 28 -9.87 -17.43 0.39
N ASP A 29 -9.49 -16.17 0.47
CA ASP A 29 -8.24 -15.67 -0.12
C ASP A 29 -7.03 -16.30 0.56
N LEU A 30 -7.12 -16.54 1.87
CA LEU A 30 -6.09 -17.28 2.62
C LEU A 30 -5.90 -18.68 2.05
N ALA A 31 -6.99 -19.44 1.86
CA ALA A 31 -6.90 -20.76 1.27
C ALA A 31 -6.40 -20.73 -0.19
N TYR A 32 -6.77 -19.71 -0.95
CA TYR A 32 -6.29 -19.50 -2.32
C TYR A 32 -4.77 -19.27 -2.34
N VAL A 33 -4.24 -18.36 -1.54
CA VAL A 33 -2.81 -18.06 -1.44
C VAL A 33 -2.03 -19.29 -0.96
N GLN A 34 -2.52 -20.00 0.08
CA GLN A 34 -1.88 -21.21 0.57
C GLN A 34 -1.86 -22.34 -0.46
N LYS A 35 -2.96 -22.55 -1.20
CA LYS A 35 -3.01 -23.55 -2.27
C LYS A 35 -2.09 -23.20 -3.45
N LYS A 36 -2.00 -21.92 -3.80
CA LYS A 36 -1.10 -21.41 -4.84
C LYS A 36 0.38 -21.54 -4.41
N GLY A 37 0.65 -21.49 -3.11
CA GLY A 37 1.98 -21.57 -2.52
C GLY A 37 2.79 -20.28 -2.60
N THR A 38 2.15 -19.15 -2.96
CA THR A 38 2.81 -17.86 -3.15
C THR A 38 1.89 -16.71 -2.75
N LEU A 39 2.41 -15.75 -2.01
CA LEU A 39 1.82 -14.43 -1.78
C LEU A 39 2.43 -13.47 -2.81
N ILE A 40 1.60 -12.90 -3.68
CA ILE A 40 2.01 -11.91 -4.68
C ILE A 40 1.71 -10.51 -4.13
N VAL A 41 2.75 -9.72 -3.98
CA VAL A 41 2.74 -8.37 -3.40
C VAL A 41 2.88 -7.35 -4.52
N GLY A 42 1.95 -6.41 -4.63
CA GLY A 42 2.01 -5.28 -5.55
C GLY A 42 2.77 -4.12 -4.92
N ILE A 43 3.79 -3.63 -5.61
CA ILE A 43 4.73 -2.61 -5.16
C ILE A 43 5.05 -1.59 -6.26
N THR A 44 5.71 -0.48 -5.88
CA THR A 44 6.47 0.42 -6.77
C THR A 44 7.90 0.57 -6.23
N ASP A 45 8.81 1.14 -7.00
CA ASP A 45 10.16 1.48 -6.52
C ASP A 45 10.09 2.61 -5.49
N TYR A 46 10.20 2.25 -4.22
CA TYR A 46 9.98 3.14 -3.09
C TYR A 46 10.94 2.85 -1.92
N ALA A 47 12.17 3.35 -1.97
CA ALA A 47 13.07 3.29 -0.82
C ALA A 47 12.55 4.20 0.33
N PRO A 48 12.61 3.76 1.61
CA PRO A 48 13.22 2.53 2.11
C PRO A 48 12.23 1.35 2.25
N MET A 49 11.00 1.44 1.68
CA MET A 49 9.95 0.44 1.86
C MET A 49 10.15 -0.77 0.95
N ASP A 50 10.24 -0.55 -0.36
CA ASP A 50 10.45 -1.57 -1.39
C ASP A 50 11.40 -1.01 -2.46
N TYR A 51 12.56 -1.61 -2.61
CA TYR A 51 13.54 -1.21 -3.62
C TYR A 51 14.45 -2.41 -3.95
N GLN A 52 15.18 -2.33 -5.05
CA GLN A 52 16.11 -3.38 -5.44
C GLN A 52 17.51 -3.14 -4.87
N ASP A 53 18.13 -4.20 -4.34
CA ASP A 53 19.54 -4.20 -3.97
C ASP A 53 20.45 -4.25 -5.24
N ASP A 54 21.76 -4.19 -5.05
CA ASP A 54 22.76 -4.25 -6.14
C ASP A 54 22.69 -5.54 -6.97
N ASN A 55 22.01 -6.58 -6.49
CA ASN A 55 21.82 -7.86 -7.17
C ASN A 55 20.46 -7.96 -7.87
N GLY A 56 19.61 -6.92 -7.76
CA GLY A 56 18.26 -6.90 -8.29
C GLY A 56 17.23 -7.64 -7.43
N ASN A 57 17.52 -7.93 -6.17
CA ASN A 57 16.55 -8.53 -5.26
C ASN A 57 15.75 -7.42 -4.55
N TRP A 58 14.45 -7.64 -4.41
CA TRP A 58 13.59 -6.75 -3.63
C TRP A 58 13.94 -6.82 -2.14
N THR A 59 14.20 -5.67 -1.55
CA THR A 59 14.52 -5.42 -0.15
C THR A 59 13.84 -4.15 0.33
N GLY A 60 14.00 -3.79 1.58
CA GLY A 60 13.32 -2.66 2.21
C GLY A 60 12.43 -3.14 3.35
N PHE A 61 11.87 -2.19 4.08
CA PHE A 61 11.05 -2.51 5.26
C PHE A 61 9.83 -3.37 4.89
N ASP A 62 9.04 -2.93 3.91
CA ASP A 62 7.82 -3.63 3.50
C ASP A 62 8.14 -4.96 2.82
N ALA A 63 9.16 -4.99 1.95
CA ALA A 63 9.60 -6.22 1.31
C ALA A 63 10.04 -7.28 2.33
N GLU A 64 10.86 -6.93 3.31
CA GLU A 64 11.31 -7.88 4.34
C GLU A 64 10.17 -8.26 5.31
N PHE A 65 9.26 -7.33 5.61
CA PHE A 65 8.08 -7.63 6.40
C PHE A 65 7.12 -8.57 5.64
N ALA A 66 6.87 -8.35 4.35
CA ALA A 66 6.06 -9.24 3.52
C ALA A 66 6.65 -10.64 3.43
N GLN A 67 7.98 -10.76 3.28
CA GLN A 67 8.70 -12.05 3.30
C GLN A 67 8.53 -12.76 4.65
N ALA A 68 8.63 -12.04 5.77
CA ALA A 68 8.43 -12.62 7.10
C ALA A 68 6.99 -13.12 7.29
N VAL A 69 5.99 -12.38 6.79
CA VAL A 69 4.59 -12.79 6.81
C VAL A 69 4.35 -14.01 5.91
N ALA A 70 4.87 -14.02 4.69
CA ALA A 70 4.76 -15.15 3.77
C ALA A 70 5.36 -16.44 4.38
N ALA A 71 6.51 -16.35 5.04
CA ALA A 71 7.12 -17.45 5.77
C ALA A 71 6.20 -17.99 6.89
N LYS A 72 5.52 -17.13 7.65
CA LYS A 72 4.54 -17.51 8.67
C LYS A 72 3.26 -18.12 8.07
N LEU A 73 2.89 -17.72 6.83
CA LEU A 73 1.79 -18.35 6.08
C LEU A 73 2.17 -19.70 5.47
N GLY A 74 3.47 -20.01 5.39
CA GLY A 74 3.99 -21.24 4.76
C GLY A 74 4.00 -21.17 3.24
N VAL A 75 4.18 -19.99 2.65
CA VAL A 75 4.19 -19.73 1.21
C VAL A 75 5.43 -18.91 0.81
N ASN A 76 5.74 -18.90 -0.50
CA ASN A 76 6.73 -17.98 -1.06
C ASN A 76 6.20 -16.55 -1.09
N CYS A 77 7.11 -15.57 -1.19
CA CYS A 77 6.78 -14.16 -1.45
C CYS A 77 7.29 -13.78 -2.83
N GLU A 78 6.43 -13.22 -3.65
CA GLU A 78 6.78 -12.64 -4.96
C GLU A 78 6.35 -11.19 -5.01
N PHE A 79 7.17 -10.33 -5.63
CA PHE A 79 6.90 -8.92 -5.80
C PHE A 79 6.63 -8.63 -7.26
N ILE A 80 5.56 -7.88 -7.53
CA ILE A 80 5.21 -7.39 -8.87
C ILE A 80 5.14 -5.87 -8.79
N GLU A 81 5.95 -5.21 -9.62
CA GLU A 81 5.87 -3.78 -9.81
C GLU A 81 4.59 -3.44 -10.58
N ILE A 82 3.76 -2.57 -10.01
CA ILE A 82 2.47 -2.18 -10.55
C ILE A 82 2.45 -0.69 -10.89
N ASP A 83 1.51 -0.29 -11.72
CA ASP A 83 1.10 1.11 -11.83
C ASP A 83 0.23 1.46 -10.62
N TRP A 84 0.70 2.40 -9.78
CA TRP A 84 0.04 2.72 -8.51
C TRP A 84 -1.38 3.24 -8.69
N ASP A 85 -1.66 3.95 -9.77
CA ASP A 85 -3.01 4.42 -10.09
C ASP A 85 -3.98 3.28 -10.37
N ASN A 86 -3.48 2.13 -10.82
CA ASN A 86 -4.25 0.93 -11.12
C ASN A 86 -4.27 -0.11 -9.97
N LYS A 87 -3.71 0.19 -8.79
CA LYS A 87 -3.53 -0.74 -7.66
C LYS A 87 -4.78 -1.55 -7.26
N PHE A 88 -5.95 -0.92 -7.26
CA PHE A 88 -7.20 -1.61 -6.90
C PHE A 88 -7.66 -2.58 -7.99
N PHE A 89 -7.46 -2.23 -9.27
CA PHE A 89 -7.76 -3.10 -10.39
C PHE A 89 -6.86 -4.35 -10.39
N GLU A 90 -5.55 -4.16 -10.14
CA GLU A 90 -4.59 -5.26 -10.03
C GLU A 90 -4.96 -6.21 -8.88
N LEU A 91 -5.41 -5.66 -7.74
CA LEU A 91 -5.86 -6.43 -6.60
C LEU A 91 -7.15 -7.22 -6.89
N GLU A 92 -8.16 -6.58 -7.50
CA GLU A 92 -9.44 -7.22 -7.81
C GLU A 92 -9.30 -8.29 -8.90
N SER A 93 -8.48 -8.04 -9.91
CA SER A 93 -8.20 -9.00 -10.99
C SER A 93 -7.43 -10.24 -10.52
N LYS A 94 -6.89 -10.23 -9.29
CA LYS A 94 -6.01 -11.25 -8.70
C LYS A 94 -4.64 -11.34 -9.39
N ALA A 95 -4.21 -10.29 -10.08
CA ALA A 95 -2.83 -10.15 -10.52
C ALA A 95 -1.88 -10.07 -9.31
N ILE A 96 -2.33 -9.40 -8.24
CA ILE A 96 -1.68 -9.35 -6.93
C ILE A 96 -2.63 -9.87 -5.83
N ASP A 97 -2.07 -10.29 -4.70
CA ASP A 97 -2.84 -10.74 -3.52
C ASP A 97 -3.00 -9.63 -2.48
N CYS A 98 -2.07 -8.71 -2.43
CA CYS A 98 -2.12 -7.52 -1.58
C CYS A 98 -1.37 -6.34 -2.21
N ILE A 99 -1.75 -5.13 -1.81
CA ILE A 99 -1.03 -3.88 -2.06
C ILE A 99 -0.23 -3.61 -0.79
N TRP A 100 1.11 -3.62 -0.90
CA TRP A 100 1.97 -3.46 0.26
C TRP A 100 3.23 -2.69 -0.11
N ASN A 101 3.18 -1.37 -0.01
CA ASN A 101 4.21 -0.45 -0.51
C ASN A 101 4.06 0.93 0.17
N GLY A 102 4.18 0.96 1.50
CA GLY A 102 3.93 2.20 2.24
C GLY A 102 2.55 2.78 1.93
N MET A 103 1.52 1.94 1.84
CA MET A 103 0.20 2.40 1.40
C MET A 103 -0.51 3.19 2.51
N THR A 104 -0.74 4.47 2.28
CA THR A 104 -1.51 5.34 3.16
C THR A 104 -2.94 4.86 3.34
N ILE A 105 -3.41 4.81 4.58
CA ILE A 105 -4.77 4.42 4.93
C ILE A 105 -5.74 5.59 4.70
N THR A 106 -6.11 5.82 3.45
CA THR A 106 -7.10 6.84 3.05
C THR A 106 -8.53 6.30 3.11
N ASP A 107 -9.53 7.18 2.98
CA ASP A 107 -10.93 6.76 2.86
C ASP A 107 -11.18 6.00 1.54
N GLU A 108 -10.50 6.35 0.46
CA GLU A 108 -10.55 5.61 -0.79
C GLU A 108 -10.01 4.19 -0.63
N VAL A 109 -8.86 4.03 0.03
CA VAL A 109 -8.27 2.71 0.33
C VAL A 109 -9.22 1.88 1.17
N LYS A 110 -9.82 2.45 2.24
CA LYS A 110 -10.83 1.76 3.07
C LYS A 110 -12.09 1.37 2.30
N LEU A 111 -12.47 2.16 1.30
CA LEU A 111 -13.63 1.87 0.44
C LEU A 111 -13.35 0.67 -0.46
N ASN A 112 -12.18 0.60 -1.08
CA ASN A 112 -11.83 -0.36 -2.11
C ASN A 112 -11.19 -1.65 -1.57
N THR A 113 -10.65 -1.64 -0.35
CA THR A 113 -9.91 -2.76 0.22
C THR A 113 -10.38 -3.15 1.61
N SER A 114 -9.97 -4.33 2.07
CA SER A 114 -9.91 -4.67 3.49
C SER A 114 -8.49 -4.34 3.96
N VAL A 115 -8.36 -3.26 4.74
CA VAL A 115 -7.05 -2.76 5.19
C VAL A 115 -6.62 -3.47 6.46
N SER A 116 -5.32 -3.77 6.59
CA SER A 116 -4.72 -4.24 7.83
C SER A 116 -4.81 -3.21 8.95
N ASN A 117 -4.42 -3.59 10.17
CA ASN A 117 -4.06 -2.62 11.19
C ASN A 117 -2.90 -1.76 10.68
N PRO A 118 -2.81 -0.48 11.11
CA PRO A 118 -1.68 0.36 10.76
C PRO A 118 -0.38 -0.17 11.38
N TYR A 119 0.76 0.06 10.71
CA TYR A 119 2.04 -0.46 11.18
C TYR A 119 3.18 0.56 11.23
N VAL A 120 3.19 1.59 10.36
CA VAL A 120 4.20 2.66 10.31
C VAL A 120 3.52 4.01 10.26
N LYS A 121 4.09 5.00 10.95
CA LYS A 121 3.70 6.42 10.86
C LYS A 121 4.35 7.07 9.66
N ASN A 122 3.60 7.89 8.95
CA ASN A 122 4.04 8.63 7.78
C ASN A 122 3.47 10.07 7.77
N ALA A 123 3.90 10.83 6.79
CA ALA A 123 3.36 12.13 6.43
C ALA A 123 3.59 12.39 4.95
N GLN A 124 2.71 13.15 4.30
CA GLN A 124 2.98 13.71 2.98
C GLN A 124 3.78 15.00 3.12
N VAL A 125 4.88 15.13 2.40
CA VAL A 125 5.78 16.27 2.50
C VAL A 125 6.12 16.86 1.14
N VAL A 126 6.29 18.18 1.12
CA VAL A 126 6.84 18.92 -0.02
C VAL A 126 8.36 18.87 0.05
N VAL A 127 8.98 18.29 -0.97
CA VAL A 127 10.44 18.27 -1.14
C VAL A 127 10.84 19.19 -2.29
N MET A 128 11.90 19.96 -2.09
CA MET A 128 12.43 20.92 -3.07
C MET A 128 13.91 21.21 -2.83
N ASP A 129 14.50 22.02 -3.70
CA ASP A 129 15.87 22.51 -3.54
C ASP A 129 16.03 23.24 -2.19
N LYS A 130 17.03 22.81 -1.40
CA LYS A 130 17.32 23.34 -0.05
C LYS A 130 17.62 24.84 -0.05
N ALA A 131 18.17 25.39 -1.15
CA ALA A 131 18.44 26.82 -1.23
C ALA A 131 17.17 27.66 -1.35
N LYS A 132 16.05 27.05 -1.77
CA LYS A 132 14.75 27.71 -1.95
C LYS A 132 13.78 27.44 -0.80
N ALA A 133 13.92 26.32 -0.11
CA ALA A 133 12.94 25.78 0.85
C ALA A 133 12.51 26.76 1.97
N GLY A 134 13.40 27.62 2.43
CA GLY A 134 13.13 28.55 3.53
C GLY A 134 11.97 29.54 3.32
N GLY A 135 11.50 29.72 2.08
CA GLY A 135 10.36 30.56 1.73
C GLY A 135 9.01 29.85 1.69
N TYR A 136 8.99 28.51 1.78
CA TYR A 136 7.80 27.68 1.51
C TYR A 136 7.36 26.91 2.75
N THR A 137 6.93 27.64 3.78
CA THR A 137 6.56 27.09 5.09
C THR A 137 5.06 27.02 5.34
N SER A 138 4.23 27.22 4.31
CA SER A 138 2.78 27.14 4.41
C SER A 138 2.16 26.67 3.08
N ALA A 139 0.95 26.09 3.17
CA ALA A 139 0.20 25.63 1.99
C ALA A 139 -0.07 26.77 0.97
N ASP A 140 -0.27 28.01 1.43
CA ASP A 140 -0.47 29.13 0.51
C ASP A 140 0.83 29.53 -0.22
N ALA A 141 1.98 29.36 0.40
CA ALA A 141 3.26 29.71 -0.20
C ALA A 141 3.63 28.79 -1.39
N ILE A 142 3.14 27.55 -1.40
CA ILE A 142 3.47 26.57 -2.43
C ILE A 142 2.55 26.60 -3.67
N LYS A 143 1.42 27.33 -3.63
CA LYS A 143 0.39 27.32 -4.70
C LYS A 143 0.88 27.81 -6.07
N GLY A 144 2.00 28.50 -6.13
CA GLY A 144 2.57 28.99 -7.39
C GLY A 144 3.70 28.13 -7.95
N LEU A 145 4.02 27.00 -7.29
CA LEU A 145 5.08 26.10 -7.71
C LEU A 145 4.58 25.09 -8.75
N THR A 146 5.50 24.61 -9.58
CA THR A 146 5.30 23.43 -10.42
C THR A 146 5.65 22.16 -9.65
N PHE A 147 4.79 21.14 -9.73
CA PHE A 147 4.95 19.91 -8.96
C PHE A 147 5.13 18.68 -9.85
N ALA A 148 5.88 17.69 -9.35
CA ALA A 148 5.82 16.31 -9.75
C ALA A 148 5.25 15.47 -8.60
N VAL A 149 4.41 14.48 -8.90
CA VAL A 149 3.81 13.59 -7.90
C VAL A 149 3.44 12.25 -8.53
N GLU A 150 3.53 11.17 -7.77
CA GLU A 150 3.11 9.85 -8.25
C GLU A 150 1.60 9.81 -8.49
N ALA A 151 1.20 9.32 -9.65
CA ALA A 151 -0.21 9.22 -10.03
C ALA A 151 -1.00 8.34 -9.04
N GLY A 152 -2.19 8.80 -8.63
CA GLY A 152 -3.06 8.04 -7.71
C GLY A 152 -2.52 7.87 -6.28
N SER A 153 -1.49 8.65 -5.90
CA SER A 153 -0.91 8.64 -4.56
C SER A 153 -1.67 9.53 -3.57
N ALA A 154 -1.37 9.37 -2.27
CA ALA A 154 -1.84 10.27 -1.24
C ALA A 154 -1.29 11.70 -1.45
N GLY A 155 -0.06 11.83 -1.94
CA GLY A 155 0.54 13.12 -2.28
C GLY A 155 -0.21 13.86 -3.39
N ALA A 156 -0.70 13.16 -4.41
CA ALA A 156 -1.55 13.74 -5.45
C ALA A 156 -2.88 14.25 -4.84
N ALA A 157 -3.49 13.46 -3.96
CA ALA A 157 -4.72 13.87 -3.28
C ALA A 157 -4.53 15.10 -2.38
N GLU A 158 -3.37 15.26 -1.73
CA GLU A 158 -3.03 16.46 -0.96
C GLU A 158 -2.91 17.71 -1.86
N LEU A 159 -2.27 17.58 -3.03
CA LEU A 159 -2.20 18.68 -4.00
C LEU A 159 -3.59 19.08 -4.51
N ASP A 160 -4.42 18.10 -4.85
CA ASP A 160 -5.80 18.32 -5.30
C ASP A 160 -6.64 19.02 -4.22
N ALA A 161 -6.49 18.62 -2.95
CA ALA A 161 -7.17 19.24 -1.82
C ALA A 161 -6.77 20.70 -1.60
N LEU A 162 -5.53 21.08 -1.98
CA LEU A 162 -5.03 22.44 -1.97
C LEU A 162 -5.44 23.25 -3.21
N GLY A 163 -6.11 22.62 -4.19
CA GLY A 163 -6.49 23.21 -5.47
C GLY A 163 -5.33 23.32 -6.45
N ILE A 164 -4.25 22.56 -6.25
CA ILE A 164 -3.10 22.46 -7.17
C ILE A 164 -3.33 21.22 -8.03
N THR A 165 -3.98 21.40 -9.19
CA THR A 165 -4.36 20.28 -10.08
C THR A 165 -3.52 20.22 -11.35
N ASP A 166 -2.64 21.19 -11.59
CA ASP A 166 -1.71 21.23 -12.72
C ASP A 166 -0.32 20.78 -12.24
N TYR A 167 -0.10 19.47 -12.23
CA TYR A 167 1.16 18.86 -11.85
C TYR A 167 1.58 17.78 -12.85
N THR A 168 2.86 17.45 -12.88
CA THR A 168 3.40 16.33 -13.64
C THR A 168 3.14 15.03 -12.86
N ALA A 169 2.22 14.20 -13.34
CA ALA A 169 2.00 12.87 -12.81
C ALA A 169 3.12 11.94 -13.29
N VAL A 170 3.76 11.24 -12.35
CA VAL A 170 4.84 10.28 -12.60
C VAL A 170 4.45 8.87 -12.12
N GLN A 171 5.23 7.87 -12.50
CA GLN A 171 4.91 6.48 -12.23
C GLN A 171 5.27 6.03 -10.80
N ALA A 172 6.28 6.64 -10.18
CA ALA A 172 6.72 6.34 -8.82
C ALA A 172 7.20 7.60 -8.11
N GLN A 173 7.20 7.62 -6.78
CA GLN A 173 7.71 8.76 -6.00
C GLN A 173 9.19 9.03 -6.25
N SER A 174 9.99 7.99 -6.51
CA SER A 174 11.39 8.13 -6.92
C SER A 174 11.55 8.95 -8.20
N ASN A 175 10.63 8.82 -9.16
CA ASN A 175 10.63 9.65 -10.37
C ASN A 175 10.31 11.12 -10.05
N ALA A 176 9.43 11.40 -9.08
CA ALA A 176 9.13 12.77 -8.67
C ALA A 176 10.37 13.47 -8.09
N LEU A 177 11.19 12.77 -7.29
CA LEU A 177 12.48 13.29 -6.82
C LEU A 177 13.45 13.59 -7.98
N MET A 178 13.49 12.73 -9.01
CA MET A 178 14.32 12.96 -10.18
C MET A 178 13.92 14.22 -10.95
N GLU A 179 12.61 14.48 -11.10
CA GLU A 179 12.10 15.69 -11.76
C GLU A 179 12.55 16.96 -11.04
N VAL A 180 12.48 16.96 -9.69
CA VAL A 180 12.96 18.13 -8.90
C VAL A 180 14.46 18.27 -8.99
N ALA A 181 15.22 17.17 -8.90
CA ALA A 181 16.68 17.20 -9.00
C ALA A 181 17.17 17.67 -10.38
N ALA A 182 16.42 17.32 -11.44
CA ALA A 182 16.67 17.78 -12.81
C ALA A 182 16.26 19.25 -13.05
N GLY A 183 15.48 19.84 -12.13
CA GLY A 183 14.97 21.22 -12.25
C GLY A 183 13.81 21.37 -13.25
N THR A 184 13.13 20.28 -13.61
CA THR A 184 11.93 20.27 -14.46
C THR A 184 10.69 20.68 -13.70
N CYS A 185 10.67 20.46 -12.38
CA CYS A 185 9.67 20.93 -11.43
C CYS A 185 10.34 21.66 -10.27
N ASP A 186 9.59 22.55 -9.63
CA ASP A 186 10.07 23.30 -8.45
C ASP A 186 10.08 22.42 -7.19
N ALA A 187 9.12 21.50 -7.08
CA ALA A 187 8.90 20.65 -5.91
C ALA A 187 8.24 19.33 -6.29
N CYS A 188 8.27 18.36 -5.37
CA CYS A 188 7.44 17.17 -5.42
C CYS A 188 6.70 16.97 -4.08
N VAL A 189 5.62 16.19 -4.11
CA VAL A 189 4.99 15.67 -2.89
C VAL A 189 5.24 14.19 -2.82
N ILE A 190 5.86 13.76 -1.72
CA ILE A 190 6.24 12.37 -1.45
C ILE A 190 6.06 12.05 0.04
N ASP A 191 6.17 10.80 0.37
CA ASP A 191 6.16 10.33 1.75
C ASP A 191 7.41 10.79 2.52
N ILE A 192 7.25 11.18 3.79
CA ILE A 192 8.36 11.61 4.64
C ILE A 192 9.38 10.50 4.84
N THR A 193 8.96 9.23 4.80
CA THR A 193 9.85 8.08 4.89
C THR A 193 10.82 8.02 3.73
N MET A 194 10.36 8.28 2.48
CA MET A 194 11.24 8.42 1.32
C MET A 194 12.09 9.68 1.41
N ALA A 195 11.49 10.82 1.78
CA ALA A 195 12.21 12.07 1.90
C ALA A 195 13.41 11.93 2.85
N ASN A 196 13.21 11.32 4.01
CA ASN A 196 14.26 11.10 5.01
C ASN A 196 15.37 10.15 4.50
N ALA A 197 15.02 9.11 3.74
CA ALA A 197 15.98 8.15 3.21
C ALA A 197 16.77 8.67 2.00
N MET A 198 16.16 9.54 1.19
CA MET A 198 16.69 9.88 -0.13
C MET A 198 17.23 11.30 -0.25
N THR A 199 16.88 12.23 0.67
CA THR A 199 17.26 13.64 0.58
C THR A 199 18.18 14.07 1.72
N GLY A 200 19.02 15.06 1.45
CA GLY A 200 19.99 15.61 2.43
C GLY A 200 21.39 15.04 2.26
N GLU A 201 22.31 15.52 3.07
CA GLU A 201 23.73 15.19 2.99
C GLU A 201 23.98 13.68 3.15
N GLY A 202 24.77 13.10 2.26
CA GLY A 202 25.10 11.66 2.28
C GLY A 202 24.08 10.76 1.58
N THR A 203 23.01 11.31 1.01
CA THR A 203 21.99 10.56 0.26
C THR A 203 22.11 10.75 -1.25
N GLY A 204 21.19 10.11 -2.00
CA GLY A 204 21.11 10.25 -3.46
C GLY A 204 20.78 11.67 -3.94
N TYR A 205 20.11 12.48 -3.10
CA TYR A 205 19.68 13.86 -3.42
C TYR A 205 20.16 14.86 -2.35
N PRO A 206 21.47 15.15 -2.26
CA PRO A 206 22.05 15.96 -1.18
C PRO A 206 21.60 17.42 -1.19
N ASP A 207 21.10 17.91 -2.33
CA ASP A 207 20.66 19.28 -2.51
C ASP A 207 19.14 19.45 -2.36
N LEU A 208 18.39 18.36 -2.13
CA LEU A 208 16.96 18.41 -1.84
C LEU A 208 16.71 18.32 -0.33
N THR A 209 15.58 18.88 0.10
CA THR A 209 15.12 18.86 1.50
C THR A 209 13.61 18.95 1.60
N THR A 210 13.05 18.46 2.70
CA THR A 210 11.67 18.73 3.10
C THR A 210 11.50 20.20 3.45
N ALA A 211 10.54 20.87 2.79
CA ALA A 211 10.18 22.26 3.06
C ALA A 211 8.92 22.38 3.92
N LEU A 212 7.93 21.52 3.70
CA LEU A 212 6.62 21.59 4.35
C LEU A 212 6.04 20.18 4.54
N GLU A 213 5.49 19.91 5.71
CA GLU A 213 4.63 18.75 5.98
C GLU A 213 3.17 19.14 5.70
N LEU A 214 2.47 18.34 4.89
CA LEU A 214 1.08 18.59 4.50
C LEU A 214 0.10 17.83 5.38
N SER A 215 0.38 16.55 5.66
CA SER A 215 -0.48 15.68 6.47
C SER A 215 0.34 14.72 7.31
N SER A 216 -0.28 14.19 8.37
CA SER A 216 0.24 13.06 9.15
C SER A 216 -0.68 11.87 8.94
N GLU A 217 -0.12 10.70 8.67
CA GLU A 217 -0.85 9.52 8.23
C GLU A 217 -0.21 8.22 8.73
N GLU A 218 -0.81 7.08 8.38
CA GLU A 218 -0.32 5.76 8.75
C GLU A 218 -0.40 4.82 7.55
N TYR A 219 0.54 3.86 7.49
CA TYR A 219 0.55 2.82 6.48
C TYR A 219 -0.23 1.58 6.90
N GLY A 220 -0.88 0.97 5.92
CA GLY A 220 -1.57 -0.31 6.03
C GLY A 220 -1.37 -1.17 4.79
N ILE A 221 -1.73 -2.43 4.89
CA ILE A 221 -1.70 -3.39 3.80
C ILE A 221 -3.10 -3.54 3.25
N GLY A 222 -3.26 -3.40 1.93
CA GLY A 222 -4.55 -3.55 1.25
C GLY A 222 -4.78 -4.96 0.74
N PHE A 223 -5.87 -5.58 1.15
CA PHE A 223 -6.35 -6.86 0.66
C PHE A 223 -7.67 -6.71 -0.08
N ARG A 224 -8.06 -7.67 -0.90
CA ARG A 224 -9.39 -7.67 -1.55
C ARG A 224 -10.50 -7.48 -0.54
N LYS A 225 -11.53 -6.77 -0.91
CA LYS A 225 -12.67 -6.46 -0.02
C LYS A 225 -13.29 -7.74 0.56
N GLY A 226 -13.37 -7.82 1.87
CA GLY A 226 -13.88 -8.99 2.60
C GLY A 226 -12.91 -10.18 2.67
N SER A 227 -11.63 -9.99 2.31
CA SER A 227 -10.60 -11.03 2.38
C SER A 227 -10.33 -11.47 3.83
N ASP A 228 -10.33 -12.77 4.06
CA ASP A 228 -9.94 -13.39 5.34
C ASP A 228 -8.42 -13.35 5.58
N LEU A 229 -7.64 -13.08 4.53
CA LEU A 229 -6.20 -12.88 4.62
C LEU A 229 -5.86 -11.68 5.52
N THR A 230 -6.69 -10.61 5.51
CA THR A 230 -6.51 -9.42 6.37
C THR A 230 -6.42 -9.78 7.85
N ALA A 231 -7.37 -10.58 8.34
CA ALA A 231 -7.37 -11.00 9.75
C ALA A 231 -6.15 -11.87 10.09
N LYS A 232 -5.77 -12.76 9.18
CA LYS A 232 -4.61 -13.65 9.37
C LYS A 232 -3.29 -12.86 9.36
N VAL A 233 -3.14 -11.89 8.47
CA VAL A 233 -1.94 -11.03 8.44
C VAL A 233 -1.86 -10.14 9.67
N ASN A 234 -2.98 -9.59 10.15
CA ASN A 234 -3.01 -8.84 11.41
C ASN A 234 -2.58 -9.69 12.62
N GLU A 235 -2.98 -10.97 12.68
CA GLU A 235 -2.53 -11.93 13.71
C GLU A 235 -1.01 -12.13 13.65
N ILE A 236 -0.47 -12.37 12.44
CA ILE A 236 0.97 -12.57 12.22
C ILE A 236 1.74 -11.29 12.58
N MET A 237 1.30 -10.12 12.11
CA MET A 237 1.91 -8.82 12.42
C MET A 237 2.01 -8.59 13.92
N LYS A 238 0.93 -8.87 14.67
CA LYS A 238 0.95 -8.80 16.14
C LYS A 238 2.01 -9.72 16.75
N GLY A 239 2.19 -10.93 16.20
CA GLY A 239 3.24 -11.86 16.61
C GLY A 239 4.64 -11.31 16.37
N LEU A 240 4.89 -10.76 15.16
CA LEU A 240 6.17 -10.17 14.76
C LEU A 240 6.48 -8.87 15.53
N MET A 241 5.48 -8.11 15.95
CA MET A 241 5.66 -7.00 16.91
C MET A 241 6.04 -7.52 18.28
N SER A 242 5.39 -8.58 18.77
CA SER A 242 5.61 -9.12 20.12
C SER A 242 6.97 -9.80 20.28
N ASP A 243 7.51 -10.40 19.22
CA ASP A 243 8.82 -11.08 19.25
C ASP A 243 9.99 -10.14 18.88
N GLY A 244 9.71 -8.86 18.61
CA GLY A 244 10.71 -7.83 18.30
C GLY A 244 11.19 -7.80 16.84
N THR A 245 10.65 -8.66 15.97
CA THR A 245 11.05 -8.69 14.55
C THR A 245 10.78 -7.36 13.86
N LEU A 246 9.58 -6.79 14.04
CA LEU A 246 9.25 -5.49 13.43
C LEU A 246 10.01 -4.32 14.06
N ASP A 247 10.28 -4.35 15.37
CA ASP A 247 11.13 -3.32 16.00
C ASP A 247 12.55 -3.34 15.42
N ALA A 248 13.11 -4.52 15.15
CA ALA A 248 14.43 -4.65 14.51
C ALA A 248 14.43 -4.15 13.07
N LEU A 249 13.38 -4.46 12.29
CA LEU A 249 13.22 -3.94 10.93
C LEU A 249 13.06 -2.42 10.93
N ALA A 250 12.21 -1.87 11.79
CA ALA A 250 12.00 -0.43 11.89
C ALA A 250 13.28 0.30 12.28
N ALA A 251 14.08 -0.26 13.19
CA ALA A 251 15.39 0.30 13.55
C ALA A 251 16.37 0.24 12.38
N LYS A 252 16.37 -0.84 11.57
CA LYS A 252 17.22 -0.98 10.39
C LYS A 252 16.94 0.09 9.34
N TYR A 253 15.68 0.45 9.15
CA TYR A 253 15.21 1.40 8.12
C TYR A 253 14.84 2.78 8.69
N GLU A 254 15.15 3.05 9.96
CA GLU A 254 14.90 4.32 10.65
C GLU A 254 13.42 4.76 10.63
N LEU A 255 12.50 3.79 10.74
CA LEU A 255 11.07 4.02 10.69
C LEU A 255 10.42 4.06 12.08
N SER A 256 9.28 4.75 12.17
CA SER A 256 8.47 4.87 13.39
C SER A 256 7.24 3.95 13.31
N LEU A 257 7.22 2.86 14.11
CA LEU A 257 6.06 1.98 14.19
C LEU A 257 4.86 2.65 14.87
N VAL A 258 3.68 2.24 14.46
CA VAL A 258 2.43 2.46 15.21
C VAL A 258 2.39 1.46 16.35
N LYS A 259 2.16 1.93 17.59
CA LYS A 259 2.13 1.11 18.81
C LYS A 259 0.73 1.02 19.38
#